data_40f3edf8abc4ba736e19610b7fde7b42
#
_entry.id   40f3edf8abc4ba736e19610b7fde7b42
#
_cell.length_a   1.000
_cell.length_b   1.000
_cell.length_c   1.000
_cell.angle_alpha   90.00
_cell.angle_beta   90.00
_cell.angle_gamma   90.00
#
_symmetry.space_group_name_H-M   'P 1'
#
loop_
_entity.id
_entity.type
_entity.pdbx_description
1 polymer ?
#
loop_
_entity_poly.entity_id
_entity_poly.type
_entity_poly.pdbx_seq_one_letter_code
_entity_poly.pdbx_strand_id
1 'polypeptide(L)'
;MSVSLQKGQKVSLTKDNAGLSKVVIGLGWDEAQKKAGFFAKKPESIDCDASAFALQGGKLVYKEDIIYFGNLRHPTGTIQHMGDNLTGAGEGDDEQIIVELARVPAEYDRIVIVVNIYQAVQRKQHFGMIKNAFIRLVDARNNMELCRYNLTEDYSGMTAMVFGEVYRHNGEWKFNAIGQGTNDNSVGELANRYIVH
;
A
#
# COMPACT_ATOMS: atom_id res chain seq x y z
N MET A 1 17.82 -1.67 12.94
CA MET A 1 16.60 -1.76 13.79
C MET A 1 15.44 -1.18 12.99
N SER A 2 14.30 -1.88 12.91
CA SER A 2 13.09 -1.36 12.28
C SER A 2 12.52 -0.18 13.09
N VAL A 3 11.95 0.81 12.39
CA VAL A 3 11.30 1.98 13.00
C VAL A 3 9.79 1.79 12.95
N SER A 4 9.14 1.74 14.11
CA SER A 4 7.68 1.76 14.18
C SER A 4 7.17 3.20 14.02
N LEU A 5 6.37 3.43 13.00
CA LEU A 5 5.85 4.75 12.66
C LEU A 5 4.43 4.95 13.18
N GLN A 6 4.10 6.19 13.49
CA GLN A 6 2.75 6.66 13.72
C GLN A 6 2.26 7.47 12.51
N LYS A 7 0.96 7.66 12.40
CA LYS A 7 0.34 8.49 11.36
C LYS A 7 0.99 9.86 11.25
N GLY A 8 1.34 10.24 10.03
CA GLY A 8 2.02 11.50 9.71
C GLY A 8 3.53 11.50 9.95
N GLN A 9 4.09 10.45 10.54
CA GLN A 9 5.55 10.35 10.71
C GLN A 9 6.24 10.01 9.39
N LYS A 10 7.46 10.54 9.26
CA LYS A 10 8.30 10.40 8.08
C LYS A 10 9.67 9.85 8.48
N VAL A 11 10.24 8.99 7.64
CA VAL A 11 11.56 8.43 7.82
C VAL A 11 12.37 8.52 6.53
N SER A 12 13.68 8.77 6.64
CA SER A 12 14.58 8.68 5.51
C SER A 12 14.84 7.20 5.18
N LEU A 13 14.75 6.85 3.90
CA LEU A 13 15.09 5.50 3.44
C LEU A 13 16.56 5.44 3.02
N THR A 14 16.97 6.32 2.11
CA THR A 14 18.30 6.21 1.49
C THR A 14 19.41 6.87 2.30
N LYS A 15 19.12 7.90 3.09
CA LYS A 15 20.10 8.54 3.95
C LYS A 15 20.51 7.64 5.12
N ASP A 16 19.52 7.00 5.74
CA ASP A 16 19.72 6.18 6.93
C ASP A 16 20.17 4.75 6.57
N ASN A 17 20.05 4.35 5.29
CA ASN A 17 20.44 3.04 4.78
C ASN A 17 21.33 3.18 3.54
N ALA A 18 22.62 3.34 3.77
CA ALA A 18 23.60 3.53 2.68
C ALA A 18 23.53 2.39 1.64
N GLY A 19 23.47 2.78 0.36
CA GLY A 19 23.39 1.84 -0.76
C GLY A 19 22.01 1.20 -0.97
N LEU A 20 20.97 1.63 -0.26
CA LEU A 20 19.60 1.16 -0.50
C LEU A 20 19.18 1.53 -1.93
N SER A 21 18.94 0.54 -2.76
CA SER A 21 18.57 0.70 -4.17
C SER A 21 17.18 0.18 -4.51
N LYS A 22 16.68 -0.76 -3.71
CA LYS A 22 15.40 -1.43 -3.93
C LYS A 22 14.72 -1.72 -2.60
N VAL A 23 13.42 -1.46 -2.53
CA VAL A 23 12.58 -1.80 -1.39
C VAL A 23 11.45 -2.72 -1.81
N VAL A 24 11.06 -3.59 -0.88
CA VAL A 24 9.80 -4.33 -0.92
C VAL A 24 8.85 -3.62 0.03
N ILE A 25 7.70 -3.21 -0.47
CA ILE A 25 6.60 -2.65 0.30
C ILE A 25 5.64 -3.79 0.54
N GLY A 26 5.58 -4.27 1.77
CA GLY A 26 4.69 -5.34 2.20
C GLY A 26 3.46 -4.76 2.89
N LEU A 27 2.30 -5.29 2.56
CA LEU A 27 1.03 -4.99 3.21
C LEU A 27 0.44 -6.27 3.76
N GLY A 28 -0.13 -6.18 4.97
CA GLY A 28 -0.79 -7.31 5.58
C GLY A 28 -1.97 -6.86 6.44
N TRP A 29 -2.93 -7.75 6.63
CA TRP A 29 -4.13 -7.53 7.42
C TRP A 29 -4.74 -8.83 7.89
N ASP A 30 -5.56 -8.75 8.94
CA ASP A 30 -6.38 -9.85 9.44
C ASP A 30 -7.86 -9.49 9.30
N GLU A 31 -8.68 -10.45 8.94
CA GLU A 31 -10.13 -10.27 9.03
C GLU A 31 -10.59 -10.34 10.49
N ALA A 32 -11.47 -9.42 10.89
CA ALA A 32 -12.11 -9.51 12.18
C ALA A 32 -13.02 -10.76 12.21
N GLN A 33 -12.65 -11.78 12.99
CA GLN A 33 -13.43 -13.00 13.14
C GLN A 33 -14.83 -12.65 13.66
N LYS A 34 -15.85 -12.72 12.79
CA LYS A 34 -17.24 -12.75 13.22
C LYS A 34 -17.52 -14.16 13.72
N LYS A 35 -17.88 -14.33 15.00
CA LYS A 35 -18.44 -15.60 15.51
C LYS A 35 -19.72 -15.89 14.72
N ALA A 36 -19.62 -16.76 13.74
CA ALA A 36 -20.80 -17.26 13.03
C ALA A 36 -21.63 -18.11 14.04
N GLY A 37 -22.91 -17.79 14.20
CA GLY A 37 -23.81 -18.68 14.92
C GLY A 37 -23.89 -20.03 14.18
N PHE A 38 -24.25 -21.10 14.89
CA PHE A 38 -24.21 -22.49 14.41
C PHE A 38 -24.98 -22.76 13.11
N PHE A 39 -25.81 -21.80 12.64
CA PHE A 39 -26.60 -21.85 11.40
C PHE A 39 -26.35 -20.64 10.48
N ALA A 40 -25.36 -19.79 10.75
CA ALA A 40 -25.10 -18.62 9.92
C ALA A 40 -24.20 -19.00 8.76
N LYS A 41 -24.54 -18.49 7.54
CA LYS A 41 -23.67 -18.56 6.36
C LYS A 41 -22.31 -17.95 6.70
N LYS A 42 -21.22 -18.65 6.37
CA LYS A 42 -19.87 -18.11 6.55
C LYS A 42 -19.80 -16.74 5.84
N PRO A 43 -19.41 -15.66 6.53
CA PRO A 43 -19.27 -14.37 5.86
C PRO A 43 -18.24 -14.47 4.73
N GLU A 44 -18.48 -13.77 3.63
CA GLU A 44 -17.50 -13.65 2.54
C GLU A 44 -16.22 -13.01 3.09
N SER A 45 -15.07 -13.54 2.67
CA SER A 45 -13.77 -12.97 3.01
C SER A 45 -13.67 -11.54 2.47
N ILE A 46 -12.91 -10.72 3.17
CA ILE A 46 -12.65 -9.33 2.76
C ILE A 46 -11.45 -9.37 1.81
N ASP A 47 -11.71 -8.96 0.57
CA ASP A 47 -10.74 -8.95 -0.50
C ASP A 47 -10.16 -7.53 -0.64
N CYS A 48 -8.94 -7.35 -0.17
CA CYS A 48 -8.26 -6.07 -0.20
C CYS A 48 -7.20 -6.08 -1.29
N ASP A 49 -7.29 -5.12 -2.21
CA ASP A 49 -6.36 -4.94 -3.32
C ASP A 49 -5.41 -3.76 -3.05
N ALA A 50 -4.11 -4.02 -2.99
CA ALA A 50 -3.12 -2.95 -2.95
C ALA A 50 -2.81 -2.42 -4.36
N SER A 51 -2.48 -1.14 -4.43
CA SER A 51 -2.05 -0.48 -5.66
C SER A 51 -0.99 0.58 -5.37
N ALA A 52 -0.18 0.88 -6.39
CA ALA A 52 0.78 1.97 -6.34
C ALA A 52 0.52 2.97 -7.46
N PHE A 53 0.54 4.26 -7.13
CA PHE A 53 0.43 5.34 -8.09
C PHE A 53 1.78 6.06 -8.21
N ALA A 54 2.38 6.02 -9.40
CA ALA A 54 3.60 6.77 -9.70
C ALA A 54 3.23 8.18 -10.12
N LEU A 55 3.64 9.20 -9.35
CA LEU A 55 3.22 10.58 -9.57
C LEU A 55 4.39 11.44 -10.05
N GLN A 56 4.06 12.42 -10.89
CA GLN A 56 4.96 13.46 -11.38
C GLN A 56 4.49 14.81 -10.83
N GLY A 57 5.29 15.45 -9.97
CA GLY A 57 4.88 16.66 -9.27
C GLY A 57 3.61 16.50 -8.43
N GLY A 58 3.41 15.32 -7.85
CA GLY A 58 2.23 14.98 -7.06
C GLY A 58 0.98 14.65 -7.88
N LYS A 59 1.10 14.47 -9.21
CA LYS A 59 -0.01 14.25 -10.13
C LYS A 59 0.14 12.91 -10.87
N LEU A 60 -0.99 12.24 -11.08
CA LEU A 60 -1.08 11.08 -11.96
C LEU A 60 -1.21 11.56 -13.41
N VAL A 61 -0.23 11.27 -14.26
CA VAL A 61 -0.16 11.78 -15.63
C VAL A 61 -0.68 10.77 -16.65
N TYR A 62 -0.29 9.51 -16.51
CA TYR A 62 -0.68 8.44 -17.42
C TYR A 62 -1.44 7.34 -16.68
N LYS A 63 -2.33 6.65 -17.38
CA LYS A 63 -3.05 5.49 -16.81
C LYS A 63 -2.10 4.33 -16.47
N GLU A 64 -0.99 4.24 -17.19
CA GLU A 64 0.07 3.25 -16.99
C GLU A 64 0.86 3.47 -15.69
N ASP A 65 0.75 4.67 -15.09
CA ASP A 65 1.33 5.00 -13.78
C ASP A 65 0.54 4.40 -12.60
N ILE A 66 -0.60 3.75 -12.89
CA ILE A 66 -1.39 2.97 -11.91
C ILE A 66 -0.94 1.52 -11.98
N ILE A 67 -0.28 1.05 -10.93
CA ILE A 67 0.19 -0.33 -10.79
C ILE A 67 -0.74 -1.05 -9.81
N TYR A 68 -1.41 -2.09 -10.28
CA TYR A 68 -2.44 -2.83 -9.56
C TYR A 68 -2.59 -4.23 -10.18
N PHE A 69 -3.50 -5.08 -9.70
CA PHE A 69 -3.70 -6.45 -10.21
C PHE A 69 -3.94 -6.53 -11.74
N GLY A 70 -4.52 -5.49 -12.37
CA GLY A 70 -4.75 -5.41 -13.83
C GLY A 70 -3.56 -4.83 -14.61
N ASN A 71 -2.58 -4.23 -13.95
CA ASN A 71 -1.34 -3.70 -14.52
C ASN A 71 -0.20 -3.90 -13.53
N LEU A 72 0.39 -5.09 -13.53
CA LEU A 72 1.37 -5.51 -12.53
C LEU A 72 2.72 -4.79 -12.62
N ARG A 73 3.03 -4.12 -13.72
CA ARG A 73 4.36 -3.53 -13.93
C ARG A 73 4.30 -2.18 -14.60
N HIS A 74 4.94 -1.21 -13.99
CA HIS A 74 5.14 0.11 -14.57
C HIS A 74 5.99 0.02 -15.86
N PRO A 75 5.72 0.83 -16.92
CA PRO A 75 6.47 0.78 -18.20
C PRO A 75 7.98 0.95 -18.05
N THR A 76 8.46 1.73 -17.07
CA THR A 76 9.89 1.87 -16.77
C THR A 76 10.51 0.60 -16.18
N GLY A 77 9.68 -0.36 -15.76
CA GLY A 77 10.13 -1.59 -15.11
C GLY A 77 10.62 -1.39 -13.66
N THR A 78 10.45 -0.21 -13.08
CA THR A 78 10.98 0.13 -11.76
C THR A 78 10.01 -0.07 -10.61
N ILE A 79 8.71 -0.22 -10.90
CA ILE A 79 7.66 -0.52 -9.92
C ILE A 79 6.92 -1.77 -10.39
N GLN A 80 6.76 -2.73 -9.51
CA GLN A 80 6.13 -4.01 -9.81
C GLN A 80 5.26 -4.48 -8.65
N HIS A 81 4.01 -4.81 -8.94
CA HIS A 81 3.10 -5.54 -8.06
C HIS A 81 3.37 -7.03 -8.22
N MET A 82 3.51 -7.75 -7.11
CA MET A 82 3.88 -9.17 -7.15
C MET A 82 2.69 -10.11 -7.39
N GLY A 83 1.51 -9.54 -7.54
CA GLY A 83 0.27 -10.30 -7.64
C GLY A 83 -0.25 -10.74 -6.27
N ASP A 84 -1.40 -11.39 -6.30
CA ASP A 84 -2.03 -11.97 -5.12
C ASP A 84 -1.13 -13.06 -4.55
N ASN A 85 -0.81 -12.99 -3.27
CA ASN A 85 0.07 -13.97 -2.63
C ASN A 85 -0.72 -15.25 -2.33
N LEU A 86 -0.75 -16.16 -3.30
CA LEU A 86 -1.42 -17.46 -3.23
C LEU A 86 -0.85 -18.41 -2.14
N THR A 87 0.15 -17.98 -1.40
CA THR A 87 0.80 -18.79 -0.35
C THR A 87 0.41 -18.35 1.07
N GLY A 88 -0.79 -17.80 1.27
CA GLY A 88 -1.32 -17.28 2.52
C GLY A 88 -1.38 -18.25 3.71
N ALA A 89 -0.28 -18.92 4.00
CA ALA A 89 -0.07 -19.66 5.23
C ALA A 89 1.23 -19.19 5.87
N GLY A 90 1.17 -18.14 6.69
CA GLY A 90 2.31 -17.68 7.48
C GLY A 90 2.20 -16.21 7.86
N GLU A 91 2.87 -15.84 8.94
CA GLU A 91 3.06 -14.45 9.39
C GLU A 91 3.84 -13.65 8.33
N GLY A 92 3.16 -13.14 7.30
CA GLY A 92 3.80 -12.46 6.16
C GLY A 92 2.95 -11.34 5.60
N ASP A 93 3.41 -10.77 4.50
CA ASP A 93 2.67 -9.80 3.73
C ASP A 93 1.61 -10.52 2.89
N ASP A 94 0.38 -10.01 2.87
CA ASP A 94 -0.67 -10.50 1.97
C ASP A 94 -0.42 -10.02 0.55
N GLU A 95 0.09 -8.80 0.38
CA GLU A 95 0.49 -8.24 -0.90
C GLU A 95 1.83 -7.52 -0.84
N GLN A 96 2.54 -7.52 -1.96
CA GLN A 96 3.85 -6.89 -2.08
C GLN A 96 3.98 -6.05 -3.35
N ILE A 97 4.60 -4.87 -3.19
CA ILE A 97 4.99 -4.00 -4.29
C ILE A 97 6.49 -3.74 -4.20
N ILE A 98 7.21 -4.00 -5.28
CA ILE A 98 8.65 -3.76 -5.38
C ILE A 98 8.88 -2.41 -6.03
N VAL A 99 9.80 -1.62 -5.46
CA VAL A 99 10.25 -0.35 -6.03
C VAL A 99 11.77 -0.31 -6.12
N GLU A 100 12.29 -0.18 -7.34
CA GLU A 100 13.72 0.00 -7.63
C GLU A 100 14.10 1.48 -7.51
N LEU A 101 14.24 1.99 -6.29
CA LEU A 101 14.47 3.41 -5.97
C LEU A 101 15.59 4.06 -6.78
N ALA A 102 16.70 3.33 -7.00
CA ALA A 102 17.85 3.84 -7.73
C ALA A 102 17.58 4.04 -9.24
N ARG A 103 16.54 3.39 -9.79
CA ARG A 103 16.23 3.37 -11.21
C ARG A 103 14.93 4.10 -11.55
N VAL A 104 14.13 4.51 -10.57
CA VAL A 104 12.93 5.31 -10.82
C VAL A 104 13.34 6.58 -11.55
N PRO A 105 12.78 6.90 -12.74
CA PRO A 105 13.09 8.12 -13.48
C PRO A 105 12.84 9.38 -12.65
N ALA A 106 13.60 10.45 -12.96
CA ALA A 106 13.62 11.66 -12.13
C ALA A 106 12.28 12.42 -12.12
N GLU A 107 11.48 12.27 -13.16
CA GLU A 107 10.14 12.86 -13.27
C GLU A 107 9.16 12.29 -12.25
N TYR A 108 9.35 11.06 -11.80
CA TYR A 108 8.52 10.47 -10.75
C TYR A 108 9.09 10.82 -9.38
N ASP A 109 8.44 11.72 -8.71
CA ASP A 109 8.87 12.22 -7.39
C ASP A 109 8.16 11.52 -6.22
N ARG A 110 7.10 10.72 -6.51
CA ARG A 110 6.26 10.13 -5.48
C ARG A 110 5.61 8.84 -5.96
N ILE A 111 5.55 7.86 -5.07
CA ILE A 111 4.85 6.59 -5.26
C ILE A 111 3.91 6.43 -4.08
N VAL A 112 2.60 6.58 -4.34
CA VAL A 112 1.55 6.48 -3.31
C VAL A 112 1.04 5.05 -3.26
N ILE A 113 0.96 4.49 -2.06
CA ILE A 113 0.45 3.15 -1.81
C ILE A 113 -0.97 3.25 -1.26
N VAL A 114 -1.90 2.65 -1.97
CA VAL A 114 -3.31 2.64 -1.63
C VAL A 114 -3.84 1.21 -1.55
N VAL A 115 -4.92 1.02 -0.80
CA VAL A 115 -5.65 -0.25 -0.72
C VAL A 115 -7.13 0.04 -0.84
N ASN A 116 -7.85 -0.75 -1.62
CA ASN A 116 -9.31 -0.73 -1.63
C ASN A 116 -9.87 -2.12 -1.35
N ILE A 117 -11.08 -2.19 -0.77
CA ILE A 117 -11.80 -3.44 -0.61
C ILE A 117 -12.60 -3.69 -1.89
N TYR A 118 -12.37 -4.84 -2.52
CA TYR A 118 -13.07 -5.23 -3.74
C TYR A 118 -14.57 -5.41 -3.49
N GLN A 119 -15.40 -4.73 -4.29
CA GLN A 119 -16.86 -4.74 -4.17
C GLN A 119 -17.37 -4.41 -2.74
N ALA A 120 -16.70 -3.50 -2.03
CA ALA A 120 -16.99 -3.14 -0.64
C ALA A 120 -18.47 -2.82 -0.40
N VAL A 121 -19.08 -1.99 -1.25
CA VAL A 121 -20.48 -1.56 -1.11
C VAL A 121 -21.44 -2.73 -1.30
N GLN A 122 -21.24 -3.55 -2.35
CA GLN A 122 -22.10 -4.70 -2.65
C GLN A 122 -22.02 -5.76 -1.53
N ARG A 123 -20.84 -5.98 -0.98
CA ARG A 123 -20.57 -6.94 0.09
C ARG A 123 -20.80 -6.37 1.49
N LYS A 124 -21.12 -5.06 1.59
CA LYS A 124 -21.26 -4.32 2.86
C LYS A 124 -20.05 -4.47 3.76
N GLN A 125 -18.87 -4.37 3.16
CA GLN A 125 -17.58 -4.49 3.81
C GLN A 125 -16.90 -3.11 3.93
N HIS A 126 -16.10 -2.92 4.98
CA HIS A 126 -15.36 -1.69 5.25
C HIS A 126 -14.14 -1.98 6.12
N PHE A 127 -13.17 -1.05 6.17
CA PHE A 127 -11.92 -1.20 6.92
C PHE A 127 -12.10 -1.42 8.43
N GLY A 128 -13.20 -1.00 9.04
CA GLY A 128 -13.51 -1.34 10.43
C GLY A 128 -13.74 -2.83 10.70
N MET A 129 -13.84 -3.66 9.64
CA MET A 129 -13.91 -5.13 9.74
C MET A 129 -12.54 -5.79 9.60
N ILE A 130 -11.49 -5.02 9.40
CA ILE A 130 -10.11 -5.46 9.24
C ILE A 130 -9.35 -5.16 10.54
N LYS A 131 -8.47 -6.05 10.94
CA LYS A 131 -7.60 -5.90 12.10
C LYS A 131 -6.15 -6.03 11.70
N ASN A 132 -5.27 -5.50 12.54
CA ASN A 132 -3.82 -5.66 12.40
C ASN A 132 -3.29 -5.23 11.02
N ALA A 133 -4.01 -4.33 10.33
CA ALA A 133 -3.55 -3.85 9.03
C ALA A 133 -2.26 -3.05 9.18
N PHE A 134 -1.29 -3.34 8.33
CA PHE A 134 0.00 -2.67 8.33
C PHE A 134 0.58 -2.49 6.92
N ILE A 135 1.49 -1.53 6.82
CA ILE A 135 2.44 -1.41 5.73
C ILE A 135 3.85 -1.42 6.31
N ARG A 136 4.76 -2.15 5.66
CA ARG A 136 6.17 -2.18 6.01
C ARG A 136 7.06 -2.00 4.79
N LEU A 137 8.21 -1.43 4.99
CA LEU A 137 9.24 -1.33 3.96
C LEU A 137 10.44 -2.18 4.35
N VAL A 138 10.88 -3.00 3.42
CA VAL A 138 11.96 -3.98 3.60
C VAL A 138 13.06 -3.70 2.59
N ASP A 139 14.32 -3.72 3.04
CA ASP A 139 15.48 -3.68 2.16
C ASP A 139 15.58 -4.99 1.38
N ALA A 140 15.42 -4.94 0.07
CA ALA A 140 15.43 -6.12 -0.80
C ALA A 140 16.79 -6.85 -0.84
N ARG A 141 17.88 -6.23 -0.37
CA ARG A 141 19.23 -6.84 -0.35
C ARG A 141 19.39 -7.89 0.73
N ASN A 142 18.73 -7.71 1.87
CA ASN A 142 18.98 -8.49 3.08
C ASN A 142 17.71 -8.86 3.86
N ASN A 143 16.53 -8.51 3.33
CA ASN A 143 15.23 -8.69 3.94
C ASN A 143 15.05 -8.00 5.32
N MET A 144 15.86 -6.98 5.60
CA MET A 144 15.69 -6.18 6.82
C MET A 144 14.52 -5.23 6.71
N GLU A 145 13.59 -5.31 7.66
CA GLU A 145 12.52 -4.32 7.81
C GLU A 145 13.13 -2.97 8.23
N LEU A 146 12.91 -1.95 7.39
CA LEU A 146 13.38 -0.59 7.61
C LEU A 146 12.41 0.18 8.51
N CYS A 147 11.13 0.10 8.19
CA CYS A 147 10.06 0.71 8.96
C CYS A 147 8.74 -0.03 8.78
N ARG A 148 7.84 0.17 9.75
CA ARG A 148 6.48 -0.37 9.77
C ARG A 148 5.51 0.70 10.28
N TYR A 149 4.35 0.77 9.66
CA TYR A 149 3.22 1.56 10.11
C TYR A 149 2.00 0.66 10.26
N ASN A 150 1.46 0.57 11.47
CA ASN A 150 0.24 -0.18 11.77
C ASN A 150 -0.95 0.80 11.82
N LEU A 151 -2.08 0.42 11.20
CA LEU A 151 -3.32 1.17 11.32
C LEU A 151 -3.91 0.93 12.72
N THR A 152 -4.02 2.00 13.50
CA THR A 152 -4.50 1.95 14.89
C THR A 152 -5.78 2.74 15.13
N GLU A 153 -6.22 3.53 14.12
CA GLU A 153 -7.44 4.34 14.20
C GLU A 153 -8.68 3.54 13.80
N ASP A 154 -9.86 4.08 14.10
CA ASP A 154 -11.12 3.52 13.63
C ASP A 154 -11.39 3.95 12.18
N TYR A 155 -11.41 2.97 11.28
CA TYR A 155 -11.71 3.15 9.86
C TYR A 155 -13.08 2.57 9.47
N SER A 156 -14.01 2.54 10.43
CA SER A 156 -15.39 2.08 10.19
C SER A 156 -16.06 2.91 9.09
N GLY A 157 -16.68 2.21 8.14
CA GLY A 157 -17.33 2.84 6.99
C GLY A 157 -16.41 3.25 5.86
N MET A 158 -15.08 3.18 6.02
CA MET A 158 -14.14 3.47 4.94
C MET A 158 -13.96 2.25 4.03
N THR A 159 -14.03 2.46 2.71
CA THR A 159 -13.92 1.41 1.70
C THR A 159 -12.56 1.35 1.03
N ALA A 160 -11.76 2.39 1.21
CA ALA A 160 -10.40 2.47 0.70
C ALA A 160 -9.48 3.26 1.65
N MET A 161 -8.18 3.16 1.41
CA MET A 161 -7.15 3.71 2.27
C MET A 161 -5.96 4.21 1.45
N VAL A 162 -5.49 5.42 1.75
CA VAL A 162 -4.14 5.85 1.39
C VAL A 162 -3.23 5.48 2.56
N PHE A 163 -2.44 4.42 2.41
CA PHE A 163 -1.59 3.91 3.49
C PHE A 163 -0.37 4.77 3.73
N GLY A 164 0.33 5.13 2.66
CA GLY A 164 1.55 5.90 2.75
C GLY A 164 2.12 6.23 1.38
N GLU A 165 3.27 6.88 1.38
CA GLU A 165 3.97 7.26 0.16
C GLU A 165 5.49 7.14 0.32
N VAL A 166 6.14 6.67 -0.72
CA VAL A 166 7.58 6.79 -0.92
C VAL A 166 7.82 7.99 -1.81
N TYR A 167 8.62 8.97 -1.36
CA TYR A 167 8.78 10.23 -2.08
C TYR A 167 10.21 10.76 -2.06
N ARG A 168 10.57 11.53 -3.09
CA ARG A 168 11.86 12.22 -3.18
C ARG A 168 11.82 13.55 -2.43
N HIS A 169 12.85 13.82 -1.66
CA HIS A 169 13.04 15.10 -1.00
C HIS A 169 14.54 15.37 -0.79
N ASN A 170 15.05 16.47 -1.35
CA ASN A 170 16.46 16.85 -1.25
C ASN A 170 17.44 15.74 -1.68
N GLY A 171 17.15 15.06 -2.79
CA GLY A 171 18.00 13.97 -3.30
C GLY A 171 17.86 12.63 -2.56
N GLU A 172 17.01 12.55 -1.57
CA GLU A 172 16.75 11.34 -0.78
C GLU A 172 15.37 10.74 -1.10
N TRP A 173 15.24 9.43 -0.94
CA TRP A 173 13.96 8.77 -0.83
C TRP A 173 13.54 8.68 0.65
N LYS A 174 12.30 9.06 0.91
CA LYS A 174 11.67 9.03 2.23
C LYS A 174 10.37 8.25 2.18
N PHE A 175 9.92 7.77 3.33
CA PHE A 175 8.58 7.22 3.50
C PHE A 175 7.78 8.09 4.46
N ASN A 176 6.50 8.31 4.14
CA ASN A 176 5.53 9.03 4.94
C ASN A 176 4.35 8.10 5.25
N ALA A 177 4.08 7.85 6.51
CA ALA A 177 2.92 7.10 6.99
C ALA A 177 1.67 8.01 6.96
N ILE A 178 0.74 7.78 6.01
CA ILE A 178 -0.42 8.65 5.81
C ILE A 178 -1.63 8.15 6.61
N GLY A 179 -2.09 6.93 6.40
CA GLY A 179 -3.22 6.34 7.10
C GLY A 179 -4.53 7.12 6.92
N GLN A 180 -4.84 7.52 5.70
CA GLN A 180 -6.07 8.25 5.38
C GLN A 180 -7.13 7.31 4.81
N GLY A 181 -8.20 7.05 5.57
CA GLY A 181 -9.39 6.35 5.08
C GLY A 181 -10.19 7.19 4.10
N THR A 182 -10.79 6.54 3.11
CA THR A 182 -11.65 7.16 2.11
C THR A 182 -12.85 6.28 1.80
N ASN A 183 -13.86 6.85 1.13
CA ASN A 183 -15.06 6.14 0.69
C ASN A 183 -15.01 5.79 -0.81
N ASP A 184 -13.83 5.79 -1.40
CA ASP A 184 -13.64 5.38 -2.79
C ASP A 184 -13.92 3.88 -2.93
N ASN A 185 -14.62 3.50 -4.02
CA ASN A 185 -15.08 2.14 -4.22
C ASN A 185 -14.22 1.36 -5.22
N SER A 186 -13.19 2.00 -5.75
CA SER A 186 -12.30 1.39 -6.73
C SER A 186 -10.95 2.10 -6.79
N VAL A 187 -9.96 1.41 -7.35
CA VAL A 187 -8.65 2.00 -7.67
C VAL A 187 -8.77 3.22 -8.59
N GLY A 188 -9.74 3.22 -9.51
CA GLY A 188 -10.01 4.37 -10.39
C GLY A 188 -10.51 5.61 -9.65
N GLU A 189 -11.42 5.44 -8.68
CA GLU A 189 -11.89 6.55 -7.84
C GLU A 189 -10.75 7.10 -6.97
N LEU A 190 -9.92 6.23 -6.38
CA LEU A 190 -8.72 6.64 -5.65
C LEU A 190 -7.75 7.42 -6.55
N ALA A 191 -7.55 6.96 -7.80
CA ALA A 191 -6.66 7.60 -8.76
C ALA A 191 -7.13 9.01 -9.14
N ASN A 192 -8.45 9.25 -9.23
CA ASN A 192 -9.02 10.57 -9.54
C ASN A 192 -8.59 11.66 -8.55
N ARG A 193 -8.20 11.30 -7.33
CA ARG A 193 -7.66 12.25 -6.34
C ARG A 193 -6.35 12.89 -6.76
N TYR A 194 -5.65 12.28 -7.69
CA TYR A 194 -4.32 12.68 -8.18
C TYR A 194 -4.34 13.18 -9.63
N ILE A 195 -5.48 13.07 -10.34
CA ILE A 195 -5.65 13.60 -11.69
C ILE A 195 -5.97 15.10 -11.60
N VAL A 196 -5.35 15.88 -12.48
CA VAL A 196 -5.65 17.32 -12.60
C VAL A 196 -6.87 17.50 -13.50
N HIS A 197 -7.88 18.12 -12.98
CA HIS A 197 -9.03 18.57 -13.74
C HIS A 197 -8.81 19.99 -14.29
#